data_388aff8b0f7795a7f59a0899fd644c0c
#
_entry.id   388aff8b0f7795a7f59a0899fd644c0c
#
_cell.length_a   1.000
_cell.length_b   1.000
_cell.length_c   1.000
_cell.angle_alpha   90.00
_cell.angle_beta   90.00
_cell.angle_gamma   90.00
#
_symmetry.space_group_name_H-M   'P 1'
#
loop_
_entity.id
_entity.type
_entity.pdbx_description
1 polymer ?
#
loop_
_entity_poly.entity_id
_entity_poly.type
_entity_poly.pdbx_seq_one_letter_code
_entity_poly.pdbx_strand_id
1 'polypeptide(L)'
;SMEALDVKPPSIAPRAAGHIIEQLALVDKILEEGYAYESKGSVYFDVERYNREHRYGILSGRVLEDLLSTTRQLDGQSEKKNSYDFALWKKASPSHIMRWPSRFSDGFPGWHLECTAMSARYLGESFDIHGGGMDLLFPHHECEIAQSTVAHGHGPARYWMHNNMITINGQKMGKSLGNFITLEDFFSGKHKLLEQAYSPMTIRFFILQAHYRSTVDFSNEA
;
A
#
# COMPACT_ATOMS: atom_id res chain seq x y z
N SER A 1 -21.74 -5.47 1.85
CA SER A 1 -20.52 -4.76 2.17
C SER A 1 -20.08 -5.04 3.62
N MET A 2 -19.09 -4.29 4.14
CA MET A 2 -18.53 -4.50 5.50
C MET A 2 -19.57 -4.39 6.62
N GLU A 3 -20.55 -3.51 6.47
CA GLU A 3 -21.67 -3.38 7.41
C GLU A 3 -22.50 -4.68 7.50
N ALA A 4 -22.76 -5.35 6.37
CA ALA A 4 -23.46 -6.64 6.39
C ALA A 4 -22.69 -7.74 7.12
N LEU A 5 -21.35 -7.64 7.16
CA LEU A 5 -20.49 -8.52 7.95
C LEU A 5 -20.41 -8.12 9.43
N ASP A 6 -21.20 -7.13 9.89
CA ASP A 6 -21.15 -6.56 11.24
C ASP A 6 -19.71 -6.13 11.64
N VAL A 7 -18.99 -5.53 10.71
CA VAL A 7 -17.66 -4.96 10.96
C VAL A 7 -17.83 -3.54 11.47
N LYS A 8 -17.35 -3.28 12.69
CA LYS A 8 -17.37 -1.94 13.27
C LYS A 8 -16.60 -0.96 12.39
N PRO A 9 -17.19 0.19 12.02
CA PRO A 9 -16.48 1.18 11.21
C PRO A 9 -15.27 1.76 11.96
N PRO A 10 -14.21 2.18 11.24
CA PRO A 10 -13.08 2.86 11.86
C PRO A 10 -13.51 4.21 12.43
N SER A 11 -12.80 4.70 13.44
CA SER A 11 -13.06 6.04 14.03
C SER A 11 -12.82 7.15 13.02
N ILE A 12 -11.86 6.99 12.11
CA ILE A 12 -11.51 7.92 11.06
C ILE A 12 -11.29 7.13 9.77
N ALA A 13 -11.85 7.60 8.66
CA ALA A 13 -11.62 7.08 7.32
C ALA A 13 -11.10 8.22 6.41
N PRO A 14 -9.82 8.59 6.50
CA PRO A 14 -9.25 9.71 5.75
C PRO A 14 -9.17 9.38 4.25
N ARG A 15 -9.28 10.43 3.44
CA ARG A 15 -9.11 10.33 1.99
C ARG A 15 -7.79 10.97 1.57
N ALA A 16 -6.97 10.28 0.81
CA ALA A 16 -5.68 10.78 0.34
C ALA A 16 -5.80 12.12 -0.42
N ALA A 17 -6.81 12.27 -1.26
CA ALA A 17 -7.09 13.50 -1.99
C ALA A 17 -7.42 14.72 -1.09
N GLY A 18 -7.81 14.48 0.15
CA GLY A 18 -8.04 15.54 1.14
C GLY A 18 -6.80 15.95 1.93
N HIS A 19 -5.65 15.31 1.70
CA HIS A 19 -4.42 15.47 2.49
C HIS A 19 -3.20 15.82 1.62
N ILE A 20 -3.43 16.50 0.51
CA ILE A 20 -2.36 16.90 -0.43
C ILE A 20 -1.36 17.86 0.24
N ILE A 21 -1.83 18.72 1.12
CA ILE A 21 -0.96 19.68 1.83
C ILE A 21 0.01 18.94 2.74
N GLU A 22 -0.46 17.98 3.52
CA GLU A 22 0.38 17.15 4.41
C GLU A 22 1.36 16.29 3.62
N GLN A 23 0.93 15.76 2.49
CA GLN A 23 1.77 14.96 1.60
C GLN A 23 2.88 15.81 0.99
N LEU A 24 2.59 17.02 0.49
CA LEU A 24 3.60 17.94 -0.03
C LEU A 24 4.59 18.39 1.05
N ALA A 25 4.11 18.67 2.26
CA ALA A 25 4.97 18.99 3.39
C ALA A 25 5.93 17.86 3.74
N LEU A 26 5.46 16.60 3.64
CA LEU A 26 6.31 15.42 3.84
C LEU A 26 7.35 15.26 2.73
N VAL A 27 6.99 15.54 1.46
CA VAL A 27 7.95 15.57 0.34
C VAL A 27 9.05 16.60 0.60
N ASP A 28 8.67 17.81 0.99
CA ASP A 28 9.62 18.88 1.29
C ASP A 28 10.59 18.48 2.40
N LYS A 29 10.08 17.90 3.48
CA LYS A 29 10.88 17.43 4.61
C LYS A 29 11.89 16.35 4.18
N ILE A 30 11.48 15.37 3.38
CA ILE A 30 12.38 14.31 2.87
C ILE A 30 13.45 14.88 1.92
N LEU A 31 13.10 15.90 1.12
CA LEU A 31 14.06 16.63 0.28
C LEU A 31 15.09 17.41 1.11
N GLU A 32 14.66 18.12 2.14
CA GLU A 32 15.51 18.89 3.05
C GLU A 32 16.51 17.98 3.77
N GLU A 33 16.10 16.78 4.18
CA GLU A 33 16.96 15.76 4.76
C GLU A 33 17.92 15.11 3.73
N GLY A 34 17.75 15.42 2.43
CA GLY A 34 18.62 14.97 1.35
C GLY A 34 18.41 13.53 0.89
N TYR A 35 17.27 12.91 1.22
CA TYR A 35 16.92 11.54 0.80
C TYR A 35 15.96 11.48 -0.39
N ALA A 36 15.72 12.62 -1.03
CA ALA A 36 14.94 12.68 -2.26
C ALA A 36 15.63 13.60 -3.28
N TYR A 37 15.19 13.51 -4.52
CA TYR A 37 15.67 14.34 -5.62
C TYR A 37 14.54 14.63 -6.62
N GLU A 38 14.65 15.79 -7.27
CA GLU A 38 13.76 16.18 -8.36
C GLU A 38 14.29 15.67 -9.70
N SER A 39 13.38 15.18 -10.53
CA SER A 39 13.67 14.80 -11.92
C SER A 39 12.46 15.07 -12.81
N LYS A 40 12.64 15.91 -13.82
CA LYS A 40 11.62 16.25 -14.84
C LYS A 40 10.26 16.69 -14.29
N GLY A 41 10.24 17.31 -13.10
CA GLY A 41 9.02 17.76 -12.41
C GLY A 41 8.36 16.69 -11.56
N SER A 42 8.98 15.54 -11.38
CA SER A 42 8.66 14.51 -10.40
C SER A 42 9.68 14.52 -9.25
N VAL A 43 9.32 13.98 -8.10
CA VAL A 43 10.21 13.82 -6.94
C VAL A 43 10.29 12.34 -6.58
N TYR A 44 11.50 11.83 -6.43
CA TYR A 44 11.78 10.44 -6.10
C TYR A 44 12.56 10.31 -4.80
N PHE A 45 12.25 9.29 -4.02
CA PHE A 45 13.03 8.89 -2.86
C PHE A 45 14.29 8.15 -3.32
N ASP A 46 15.45 8.54 -2.79
CA ASP A 46 16.77 7.96 -3.08
C ASP A 46 17.02 6.77 -2.15
N VAL A 47 16.62 5.60 -2.59
CA VAL A 47 16.71 4.36 -1.80
C VAL A 47 18.17 3.95 -1.57
N GLU A 48 19.06 4.20 -2.53
CA GLU A 48 20.47 3.88 -2.39
C GLU A 48 21.10 4.72 -1.28
N ARG A 49 20.82 6.04 -1.24
CA ARG A 49 21.29 6.90 -0.17
C ARG A 49 20.75 6.45 1.20
N TYR A 50 19.45 6.17 1.27
CA TYR A 50 18.82 5.67 2.48
C TYR A 50 19.49 4.39 2.99
N ASN A 51 19.77 3.44 2.09
CA ASN A 51 20.37 2.15 2.45
C ASN A 51 21.82 2.24 2.93
N ARG A 52 22.53 3.35 2.67
CA ARG A 52 23.88 3.59 3.21
C ARG A 52 23.91 3.90 4.72
N GLU A 53 22.84 4.53 5.21
CA GLU A 53 22.74 5.01 6.61
C GLU A 53 21.70 4.20 7.40
N HIS A 54 20.73 3.64 6.71
CA HIS A 54 19.62 2.84 7.23
C HIS A 54 19.52 1.54 6.43
N ARG A 55 18.84 0.56 6.97
CA ARG A 55 18.58 -0.69 6.24
C ARG A 55 17.23 -0.63 5.50
N TYR A 56 17.24 -0.56 4.17
CA TYR A 56 16.04 -0.75 3.38
C TYR A 56 15.71 -2.25 3.29
N GLY A 57 14.45 -2.63 3.54
CA GLY A 57 14.04 -4.03 3.60
C GLY A 57 14.06 -4.64 5.01
N ILE A 58 14.06 -3.79 6.05
CA ILE A 58 14.08 -4.25 7.44
C ILE A 58 12.85 -5.08 7.82
N LEU A 59 11.69 -4.78 7.26
CA LEU A 59 10.42 -5.46 7.52
C LEU A 59 10.27 -6.72 6.68
N SER A 60 10.59 -6.64 5.39
CA SER A 60 10.41 -7.73 4.41
C SER A 60 11.56 -8.73 4.38
N GLY A 61 12.72 -8.38 4.96
CA GLY A 61 13.94 -9.17 4.89
C GLY A 61 14.64 -9.11 3.52
N ARG A 62 14.14 -8.30 2.58
CA ARG A 62 14.75 -8.16 1.25
C ARG A 62 16.03 -7.34 1.32
N VAL A 63 16.95 -7.63 0.43
CA VAL A 63 18.18 -6.86 0.23
C VAL A 63 18.12 -6.10 -1.11
N LEU A 64 18.86 -5.00 -1.20
CA LEU A 64 18.77 -4.11 -2.37
C LEU A 64 19.19 -4.82 -3.68
N GLU A 65 20.14 -5.74 -3.60
CA GLU A 65 20.64 -6.54 -4.71
C GLU A 65 19.54 -7.39 -5.37
N ASP A 66 18.62 -7.93 -4.58
CA ASP A 66 17.49 -8.72 -5.07
C ASP A 66 16.52 -7.86 -5.89
N LEU A 67 16.44 -6.56 -5.59
CA LEU A 67 15.53 -5.64 -6.28
C LEU A 67 16.00 -5.30 -7.69
N LEU A 68 17.30 -5.35 -7.94
CA LEU A 68 17.86 -5.11 -9.27
C LEU A 68 17.42 -6.18 -10.28
N SER A 69 17.22 -7.42 -9.82
CA SER A 69 16.84 -8.56 -10.68
C SER A 69 15.33 -8.63 -10.97
N THR A 70 14.49 -7.97 -10.18
CA THR A 70 13.02 -8.12 -10.23
C THR A 70 12.26 -6.90 -10.73
N THR A 71 12.97 -5.82 -11.11
CA THR A 71 12.30 -4.57 -11.50
C THR A 71 11.58 -4.72 -12.84
N ARG A 72 10.25 -4.68 -12.79
CA ARG A 72 9.40 -4.53 -13.98
C ARG A 72 9.69 -3.17 -14.63
N GLN A 73 9.69 -3.12 -15.95
CA GLN A 73 9.70 -1.84 -16.67
C GLN A 73 8.38 -1.10 -16.36
N LEU A 74 8.46 -0.12 -15.48
CA LEU A 74 7.34 0.77 -15.13
C LEU A 74 7.56 2.12 -15.84
N ASP A 75 6.47 2.81 -16.13
CA ASP A 75 6.50 4.17 -16.68
C ASP A 75 7.33 5.10 -15.77
N GLY A 76 8.25 5.89 -16.39
CA GLY A 76 9.10 6.83 -15.67
C GLY A 76 10.44 6.26 -15.18
N GLN A 77 10.83 5.06 -15.60
CA GLN A 77 12.15 4.48 -15.27
C GLN A 77 13.32 5.37 -15.72
N SER A 78 13.18 6.05 -16.87
CA SER A 78 14.20 6.97 -17.40
C SER A 78 14.37 8.27 -16.61
N GLU A 79 13.53 8.52 -15.63
CA GLU A 79 13.58 9.69 -14.74
C GLU A 79 14.26 9.39 -13.40
N LYS A 80 14.42 8.11 -13.07
CA LYS A 80 14.99 7.66 -11.79
C LYS A 80 16.50 7.50 -11.87
N LYS A 81 17.21 7.75 -10.76
CA LYS A 81 18.63 7.42 -10.63
C LYS A 81 18.81 5.90 -10.60
N ASN A 82 17.99 5.21 -9.81
CA ASN A 82 17.98 3.76 -9.68
C ASN A 82 16.57 3.20 -9.91
N SER A 83 16.46 2.01 -10.46
CA SER A 83 15.18 1.38 -10.79
C SER A 83 14.28 1.14 -9.59
N TYR A 84 14.87 0.96 -8.41
CA TYR A 84 14.19 0.72 -7.13
C TYR A 84 13.80 2.01 -6.38
N ASP A 85 14.22 3.20 -6.85
CA ASP A 85 13.73 4.46 -6.29
C ASP A 85 12.22 4.55 -6.50
N PHE A 86 11.50 5.13 -5.55
CA PHE A 86 10.07 5.24 -5.63
C PHE A 86 9.59 6.70 -5.63
N ALA A 87 8.46 6.94 -6.27
CA ALA A 87 7.94 8.29 -6.40
C ALA A 87 7.36 8.80 -5.08
N LEU A 88 7.70 10.03 -4.73
CA LEU A 88 7.03 10.84 -3.71
C LEU A 88 6.00 11.76 -4.36
N TRP A 89 6.36 12.39 -5.47
CA TRP A 89 5.48 13.21 -6.29
C TRP A 89 5.69 12.88 -7.76
N LYS A 90 4.61 12.62 -8.49
CA LYS A 90 4.66 12.34 -9.92
C LYS A 90 4.06 13.49 -10.71
N LYS A 91 4.81 13.98 -11.70
CA LYS A 91 4.28 14.92 -12.68
C LYS A 91 3.13 14.25 -13.45
N ALA A 92 1.98 14.93 -13.50
CA ALA A 92 0.82 14.45 -14.24
C ALA A 92 1.01 14.62 -15.75
N SER A 93 0.57 13.64 -16.52
CA SER A 93 0.39 13.80 -17.96
C SER A 93 -0.81 14.74 -18.25
N PRO A 94 -0.91 15.34 -19.43
CA PRO A 94 -2.07 16.18 -19.79
C PRO A 94 -3.42 15.48 -19.66
N SER A 95 -3.46 14.16 -19.83
CA SER A 95 -4.68 13.33 -19.71
C SER A 95 -4.99 12.89 -18.29
N HIS A 96 -4.09 13.10 -17.32
CA HIS A 96 -4.31 12.68 -15.94
C HIS A 96 -5.34 13.58 -15.25
N ILE A 97 -6.46 12.99 -14.80
CA ILE A 97 -7.60 13.75 -14.28
C ILE A 97 -7.31 14.24 -12.84
N MET A 98 -6.83 13.34 -11.95
CA MET A 98 -6.54 13.67 -10.56
C MET A 98 -5.13 14.23 -10.44
N ARG A 99 -5.02 15.56 -10.39
CA ARG A 99 -3.75 16.27 -10.24
C ARG A 99 -3.94 17.54 -9.44
N TRP A 100 -2.90 17.94 -8.77
CA TRP A 100 -2.86 19.16 -7.93
C TRP A 100 -1.63 19.98 -8.26
N PRO A 101 -1.72 21.31 -8.12
CA PRO A 101 -0.57 22.19 -8.29
C PRO A 101 0.43 21.97 -7.15
N SER A 102 1.72 22.00 -7.50
CA SER A 102 2.81 22.00 -6.52
C SER A 102 3.98 22.84 -7.04
N ARG A 103 4.97 23.11 -6.18
CA ARG A 103 6.19 23.79 -6.61
C ARG A 103 7.04 22.97 -7.61
N PHE A 104 6.79 21.67 -7.68
CA PHE A 104 7.50 20.76 -8.59
C PHE A 104 6.85 20.70 -9.97
N SER A 105 5.55 20.52 -9.99
CA SER A 105 4.70 20.46 -11.18
C SER A 105 3.24 20.28 -10.78
N ASP A 106 2.31 20.41 -11.75
CA ASP A 106 1.00 19.79 -11.62
C ASP A 106 1.19 18.27 -11.60
N GLY A 107 0.75 17.62 -10.52
CA GLY A 107 1.07 16.22 -10.29
C GLY A 107 0.19 15.58 -9.23
N PHE A 108 0.61 14.43 -8.78
CA PHE A 108 -0.08 13.62 -7.77
C PHE A 108 0.94 12.90 -6.88
N PRO A 109 0.56 12.59 -5.63
CA PRO A 109 1.44 11.90 -4.69
C PRO A 109 1.76 10.48 -5.12
N GLY A 110 2.92 9.99 -4.71
CA GLY A 110 3.23 8.56 -4.74
C GLY A 110 2.36 7.82 -3.73
N TRP A 111 1.95 6.60 -4.05
CA TRP A 111 1.03 5.80 -3.26
C TRP A 111 1.47 5.60 -1.79
N HIS A 112 2.75 5.41 -1.54
CA HIS A 112 3.28 5.17 -0.19
C HIS A 112 3.21 6.44 0.69
N LEU A 113 3.36 7.60 0.08
CA LEU A 113 3.33 8.89 0.74
C LEU A 113 1.97 9.21 1.38
N GLU A 114 0.89 8.75 0.73
CA GLU A 114 -0.47 8.96 1.20
C GLU A 114 -0.68 8.38 2.60
N CYS A 115 -0.28 7.13 2.80
CA CYS A 115 -0.43 6.44 4.08
C CYS A 115 0.47 7.04 5.16
N THR A 116 1.73 7.34 4.84
CA THR A 116 2.66 7.97 5.78
C THR A 116 2.15 9.31 6.28
N ALA A 117 1.69 10.18 5.37
CA ALA A 117 1.18 11.50 5.74
C ALA A 117 -0.12 11.43 6.56
N MET A 118 -1.06 10.58 6.15
CA MET A 118 -2.34 10.44 6.86
C MET A 118 -2.19 9.80 8.24
N SER A 119 -1.36 8.76 8.36
CA SER A 119 -1.12 8.12 9.66
C SER A 119 -0.44 9.08 10.63
N ALA A 120 0.58 9.80 10.21
CA ALA A 120 1.24 10.81 11.04
C ALA A 120 0.26 11.92 11.48
N ARG A 121 -0.65 12.34 10.59
CA ARG A 121 -1.65 13.38 10.89
C ARG A 121 -2.64 12.98 11.99
N TYR A 122 -3.12 11.73 11.98
CA TYR A 122 -4.21 11.30 12.85
C TYR A 122 -3.78 10.45 14.03
N LEU A 123 -2.67 9.71 13.90
CA LEU A 123 -2.18 8.78 14.92
C LEU A 123 -0.88 9.25 15.57
N GLY A 124 -0.26 10.31 15.01
CA GLY A 124 1.05 10.77 15.42
C GLY A 124 2.19 10.10 14.64
N GLU A 125 3.40 10.57 14.87
CA GLU A 125 4.59 10.10 14.16
C GLU A 125 4.96 8.64 14.48
N SER A 126 4.48 8.12 15.63
CA SER A 126 4.60 6.73 16.04
C SER A 126 3.28 6.24 16.62
N PHE A 127 2.79 5.13 16.12
CA PHE A 127 1.54 4.51 16.57
C PHE A 127 1.75 3.01 16.85
N ASP A 128 0.72 2.35 17.42
CA ASP A 128 0.92 1.00 17.94
C ASP A 128 0.94 -0.06 16.85
N ILE A 129 -0.09 -0.12 16.00
CA ILE A 129 -0.27 -1.21 15.04
C ILE A 129 -0.54 -0.66 13.64
N HIS A 130 0.26 -1.12 12.66
CA HIS A 130 0.01 -0.93 11.23
C HIS A 130 -0.34 -2.27 10.59
N GLY A 131 -1.48 -2.33 9.91
CA GLY A 131 -1.98 -3.55 9.32
C GLY A 131 -2.16 -3.46 7.82
N GLY A 132 -2.01 -4.59 7.12
CA GLY A 132 -2.26 -4.68 5.68
C GLY A 132 -2.20 -6.11 5.17
N GLY A 133 -2.42 -6.29 3.88
CA GLY A 133 -2.20 -7.57 3.22
C GLY A 133 -0.71 -7.90 3.06
N MET A 134 -0.37 -9.17 2.91
CA MET A 134 1.01 -9.62 2.65
C MET A 134 1.60 -9.00 1.38
N ASP A 135 0.78 -8.60 0.43
CA ASP A 135 1.19 -7.90 -0.79
C ASP A 135 1.67 -6.47 -0.55
N LEU A 136 1.27 -5.86 0.57
CA LEU A 136 1.73 -4.54 0.99
C LEU A 136 3.06 -4.58 1.76
N LEU A 137 3.46 -5.76 2.28
CA LEU A 137 4.72 -5.91 3.02
C LEU A 137 5.90 -5.31 2.24
N PHE A 138 5.94 -5.59 0.95
CA PHE A 138 6.91 -5.02 0.03
C PHE A 138 6.25 -4.72 -1.33
N PRO A 139 6.48 -3.52 -1.91
CA PRO A 139 7.34 -2.44 -1.42
C PRO A 139 6.63 -1.44 -0.49
N HIS A 140 5.29 -1.47 -0.34
CA HIS A 140 4.49 -0.38 0.22
C HIS A 140 4.92 -0.02 1.65
N HIS A 141 4.86 -0.97 2.59
CA HIS A 141 5.20 -0.71 3.99
C HIS A 141 6.70 -0.41 4.22
N GLU A 142 7.59 -1.00 3.41
CA GLU A 142 9.01 -0.64 3.46
C GLU A 142 9.24 0.82 3.03
N CYS A 143 8.52 1.29 2.02
CA CYS A 143 8.58 2.69 1.61
C CYS A 143 8.04 3.62 2.70
N GLU A 144 6.97 3.24 3.41
CA GLU A 144 6.45 4.01 4.55
C GLU A 144 7.46 4.07 5.70
N ILE A 145 8.14 2.96 6.01
CA ILE A 145 9.21 2.94 7.01
C ILE A 145 10.33 3.90 6.61
N ALA A 146 10.77 3.85 5.36
CA ALA A 146 11.84 4.73 4.87
C ALA A 146 11.45 6.21 4.94
N GLN A 147 10.23 6.55 4.50
CA GLN A 147 9.71 7.92 4.58
C GLN A 147 9.63 8.43 6.01
N SER A 148 9.06 7.62 6.91
CA SER A 148 8.90 7.99 8.32
C SER A 148 10.26 8.09 9.03
N THR A 149 11.17 7.17 8.77
CA THR A 149 12.53 7.21 9.37
C THR A 149 13.27 8.49 8.99
N VAL A 150 13.19 8.88 7.71
CA VAL A 150 13.81 10.14 7.27
C VAL A 150 13.11 11.35 7.87
N ALA A 151 11.78 11.37 7.85
CA ALA A 151 11.03 12.52 8.28
C ALA A 151 10.96 12.70 9.81
N HIS A 152 10.98 11.60 10.58
CA HIS A 152 10.73 11.63 12.02
C HIS A 152 11.83 10.98 12.88
N GLY A 153 12.84 10.39 12.25
CA GLY A 153 13.95 9.72 12.94
C GLY A 153 13.65 8.28 13.36
N HIS A 154 12.47 7.76 13.08
CA HIS A 154 12.05 6.41 13.43
C HIS A 154 10.95 5.88 12.49
N GLY A 155 10.74 4.56 12.49
CA GLY A 155 9.63 3.94 11.78
C GLY A 155 8.25 4.33 12.36
N PRO A 156 7.17 4.23 11.57
CA PRO A 156 5.87 4.77 11.94
C PRO A 156 5.11 3.93 12.98
N ALA A 157 5.39 2.63 13.07
CA ALA A 157 4.60 1.71 13.88
C ALA A 157 5.47 0.78 14.73
N ARG A 158 4.95 0.42 15.93
CA ARG A 158 5.59 -0.53 16.85
C ARG A 158 5.39 -1.97 16.39
N TYR A 159 4.21 -2.30 15.86
CA TYR A 159 3.85 -3.64 15.41
C TYR A 159 3.28 -3.60 14.00
N TRP A 160 3.71 -4.57 13.20
CA TRP A 160 3.23 -4.77 11.84
C TRP A 160 2.41 -6.06 11.77
N MET A 161 1.20 -5.98 11.26
CA MET A 161 0.32 -7.13 11.11
C MET A 161 -0.04 -7.31 9.64
N HIS A 162 0.29 -8.48 9.08
CA HIS A 162 -0.01 -8.80 7.68
C HIS A 162 -0.94 -10.00 7.62
N ASN A 163 -2.13 -9.82 7.06
CA ASN A 163 -3.02 -10.92 6.72
C ASN A 163 -2.65 -11.52 5.36
N ASN A 164 -2.86 -12.82 5.23
CA ASN A 164 -2.59 -13.51 3.97
C ASN A 164 -3.74 -13.33 2.98
N MET A 165 -3.54 -13.86 1.77
CA MET A 165 -4.47 -13.72 0.66
C MET A 165 -5.65 -14.65 0.78
N ILE A 166 -6.75 -14.26 0.12
CA ILE A 166 -7.88 -15.13 -0.18
C ILE A 166 -7.61 -15.82 -1.51
N THR A 167 -7.82 -17.12 -1.54
CA THR A 167 -7.72 -17.95 -2.74
C THR A 167 -9.09 -18.57 -3.08
N ILE A 168 -9.25 -18.98 -4.32
CA ILE A 168 -10.42 -19.70 -4.82
C ILE A 168 -9.92 -21.00 -5.44
N ASN A 169 -10.27 -22.14 -4.86
CA ASN A 169 -9.78 -23.45 -5.27
C ASN A 169 -8.24 -23.48 -5.39
N GLY A 170 -7.54 -22.98 -4.37
CA GLY A 170 -6.08 -22.92 -4.31
C GLY A 170 -5.42 -21.85 -5.20
N GLN A 171 -6.17 -21.11 -6.01
CA GLN A 171 -5.64 -20.07 -6.88
C GLN A 171 -5.88 -18.66 -6.30
N LYS A 172 -4.90 -17.78 -6.46
CA LYS A 172 -5.07 -16.36 -6.09
C LYS A 172 -6.33 -15.79 -6.73
N MET A 173 -7.18 -15.15 -5.92
CA MET A 173 -8.35 -14.43 -6.44
C MET A 173 -7.91 -13.18 -7.21
N GLY A 174 -8.39 -13.03 -8.45
CA GLY A 174 -8.04 -11.88 -9.28
C GLY A 174 -8.99 -11.67 -10.45
N LYS A 175 -9.26 -10.41 -10.79
CA LYS A 175 -10.15 -10.06 -11.92
C LYS A 175 -9.65 -10.62 -13.25
N SER A 176 -8.34 -10.57 -13.50
CA SER A 176 -7.71 -11.11 -14.71
C SER A 176 -7.81 -12.63 -14.84
N LEU A 177 -8.03 -13.33 -13.71
CA LEU A 177 -8.18 -14.79 -13.68
C LEU A 177 -9.65 -15.24 -13.80
N GLY A 178 -10.60 -14.29 -13.82
CA GLY A 178 -12.02 -14.57 -13.92
C GLY A 178 -12.62 -15.29 -12.70
N ASN A 179 -11.88 -15.34 -11.59
CA ASN A 179 -12.28 -15.97 -10.33
C ASN A 179 -12.50 -14.96 -9.19
N PHE A 180 -12.69 -13.68 -9.54
CA PHE A 180 -12.93 -12.63 -8.56
C PHE A 180 -14.39 -12.66 -8.10
N ILE A 181 -14.63 -12.97 -6.83
CA ILE A 181 -15.95 -13.05 -6.20
C ILE A 181 -16.08 -11.88 -5.22
N THR A 182 -17.10 -11.05 -5.41
CA THR A 182 -17.38 -9.95 -4.48
C THR A 182 -18.18 -10.45 -3.27
N LEU A 183 -18.23 -9.66 -2.18
CA LEU A 183 -19.11 -9.97 -1.06
C LEU A 183 -20.59 -10.04 -1.48
N GLU A 184 -20.99 -9.19 -2.42
CA GLU A 184 -22.35 -9.20 -2.96
C GLU A 184 -22.67 -10.48 -3.74
N ASP A 185 -21.70 -11.00 -4.49
CA ASP A 185 -21.83 -12.29 -5.16
C ASP A 185 -22.01 -13.42 -4.14
N PHE A 186 -21.24 -13.44 -3.07
CA PHE A 186 -21.41 -14.42 -1.98
C PHE A 186 -22.81 -14.33 -1.37
N PHE A 187 -23.29 -13.12 -1.09
CA PHE A 187 -24.60 -12.93 -0.44
C PHE A 187 -25.77 -13.25 -1.36
N SER A 188 -25.62 -13.05 -2.67
CA SER A 188 -26.67 -13.31 -3.67
C SER A 188 -26.60 -14.68 -4.31
N GLY A 189 -25.44 -15.36 -4.23
CA GLY A 189 -25.16 -16.61 -4.92
C GLY A 189 -25.03 -16.46 -6.45
N LYS A 190 -24.90 -15.24 -6.97
CA LYS A 190 -24.92 -14.95 -8.41
C LYS A 190 -23.56 -15.09 -9.10
N HIS A 191 -22.71 -15.97 -8.65
CA HIS A 191 -21.42 -16.20 -9.29
C HIS A 191 -21.26 -17.68 -9.66
N LYS A 192 -20.72 -17.96 -10.86
CA LYS A 192 -20.58 -19.31 -11.43
C LYS A 192 -19.78 -20.31 -10.58
N LEU A 193 -18.94 -19.81 -9.67
CA LEU A 193 -18.12 -20.63 -8.78
C LEU A 193 -18.79 -20.87 -7.41
N LEU A 194 -19.98 -20.33 -7.18
CA LEU A 194 -20.71 -20.49 -5.94
C LEU A 194 -21.88 -21.46 -6.16
N GLU A 195 -22.07 -22.42 -5.27
CA GLU A 195 -23.19 -23.36 -5.32
C GLU A 195 -24.50 -22.74 -4.79
N GLN A 196 -24.39 -21.77 -3.90
CA GLN A 196 -25.53 -21.12 -3.26
C GLN A 196 -25.20 -19.70 -2.76
N ALA A 197 -26.21 -19.01 -2.27
CA ALA A 197 -26.03 -17.78 -1.49
C ALA A 197 -25.57 -18.10 -0.06
N TYR A 198 -24.68 -17.30 0.48
CA TYR A 198 -24.18 -17.46 1.82
C TYR A 198 -24.56 -16.24 2.68
N SER A 199 -24.95 -16.47 3.93
CA SER A 199 -25.22 -15.36 4.84
C SER A 199 -23.94 -14.58 5.14
N PRO A 200 -24.00 -13.26 5.37
CA PRO A 200 -22.83 -12.47 5.74
C PRO A 200 -22.08 -13.05 6.95
N MET A 201 -22.81 -13.55 7.94
CA MET A 201 -22.20 -14.14 9.15
C MET A 201 -21.50 -15.47 8.85
N THR A 202 -21.97 -16.25 7.88
CA THR A 202 -21.28 -17.46 7.42
C THR A 202 -19.92 -17.11 6.83
N ILE A 203 -19.88 -16.10 5.94
CA ILE A 203 -18.62 -15.63 5.33
C ILE A 203 -17.67 -15.07 6.40
N ARG A 204 -18.19 -14.28 7.34
CA ARG A 204 -17.39 -13.76 8.46
C ARG A 204 -16.80 -14.88 9.30
N PHE A 205 -17.59 -15.85 9.70
CA PHE A 205 -17.15 -17.00 10.48
C PHE A 205 -16.08 -17.78 9.72
N PHE A 206 -16.31 -18.06 8.46
CA PHE A 206 -15.37 -18.77 7.61
C PHE A 206 -14.00 -18.08 7.54
N ILE A 207 -13.95 -16.77 7.38
CA ILE A 207 -12.70 -16.02 7.40
C ILE A 207 -12.02 -16.05 8.77
N LEU A 208 -12.79 -15.89 9.84
CA LEU A 208 -12.26 -15.78 11.21
C LEU A 208 -11.80 -17.11 11.82
N GLN A 209 -12.23 -18.25 11.29
CA GLN A 209 -11.73 -19.56 11.75
C GLN A 209 -10.26 -19.82 11.37
N ALA A 210 -9.78 -19.17 10.32
CA ALA A 210 -8.37 -19.28 9.90
C ALA A 210 -7.50 -18.30 10.70
N HIS A 211 -6.26 -18.69 10.98
CA HIS A 211 -5.28 -17.74 11.49
C HIS A 211 -5.02 -16.66 10.45
N TYR A 212 -4.97 -15.37 10.85
CA TYR A 212 -4.87 -14.23 9.92
C TYR A 212 -3.67 -14.30 8.96
N ARG A 213 -2.58 -14.98 9.33
CA ARG A 213 -1.40 -15.20 8.47
C ARG A 213 -1.55 -16.38 7.51
N SER A 214 -2.57 -17.21 7.69
CA SER A 214 -2.86 -18.33 6.80
C SER A 214 -3.69 -17.87 5.60
N THR A 215 -3.49 -18.52 4.46
CA THR A 215 -4.36 -18.35 3.29
C THR A 215 -5.75 -18.85 3.64
N VAL A 216 -6.78 -18.11 3.24
CA VAL A 216 -8.18 -18.51 3.34
C VAL A 216 -8.61 -18.96 1.95
N ASP A 217 -8.87 -20.24 1.78
CA ASP A 217 -9.29 -20.81 0.50
C ASP A 217 -10.80 -21.01 0.46
N PHE A 218 -11.46 -20.33 -0.45
CA PHE A 218 -12.86 -20.58 -0.77
C PHE A 218 -12.94 -21.70 -1.81
N SER A 219 -13.29 -22.90 -1.36
CA SER A 219 -13.54 -24.08 -2.21
C SER A 219 -14.86 -24.72 -1.82
N ASN A 220 -15.37 -25.58 -2.68
CA ASN A 220 -16.59 -26.36 -2.38
C ASN A 220 -16.37 -27.44 -1.31
N GLU A 221 -15.11 -27.71 -0.95
CA GLU A 221 -14.74 -28.68 0.10
C GLU A 221 -14.58 -28.01 1.48
N ALA A 222 -14.59 -26.69 1.54
CA ALA A 222 -14.40 -25.87 2.73
C ALA A 222 -15.77 -25.38 3.24
#